data_9336f36276825f7daaeaf029dee8dea9
#
_entry.id   9336f36276825f7daaeaf029dee8dea9
#
_cell.length_a   1.000
_cell.length_b   1.000
_cell.length_c   1.000
_cell.angle_alpha   90.00
_cell.angle_beta   90.00
_cell.angle_gamma   90.00
#
_symmetry.space_group_name_H-M   'P 1'
#
loop_
_entity.id
_entity.type
_entity.pdbx_description
1 polymer ?
#
loop_
_entity_poly.entity_id
_entity_poly.type
_entity_poly.pdbx_seq_one_letter_code
_entity_poly.pdbx_strand_id
1 'polypeptide(L)'
;VWMFDDRIEVRSPGLPPSPVTIDQLRQQKRVHFARNPLLVRVLADLGYLREMGEGIPRMFQEMDHHGLRPPEFSTEGFFFTVVLHNTPIYDEATLRWLNQFGASTINFRQRRLLAYAYSHGKSFSTADYQNVGEVDRDTAYRDIRAMVKLGIVAPLKPKSRTYRIIERL
;
A
#
# COMPACT_ATOMS: atom_id res chain seq x y z
N VAL A 1 -9.22 -0.44 21.74
CA VAL A 1 -9.72 -0.81 20.39
C VAL A 1 -11.21 -0.60 20.39
N TRP A 2 -11.73 0.09 19.38
CA TRP A 2 -13.16 0.27 19.12
C TRP A 2 -13.51 -0.36 17.78
N MET A 3 -14.63 -1.06 17.72
CA MET A 3 -15.16 -1.67 16.52
C MET A 3 -16.48 -1.00 16.18
N PHE A 4 -16.57 -0.49 14.95
CA PHE A 4 -17.75 0.10 14.34
C PHE A 4 -18.18 -0.76 13.15
N ASP A 5 -19.36 -0.51 12.60
CA ASP A 5 -19.86 -1.27 11.44
C ASP A 5 -19.00 -1.04 10.19
N ASP A 6 -18.36 0.13 10.07
CA ASP A 6 -17.60 0.58 8.90
C ASP A 6 -16.08 0.63 9.11
N ARG A 7 -15.58 0.45 10.36
CA ARG A 7 -14.16 0.57 10.68
C ARG A 7 -13.76 -0.04 12.01
N ILE A 8 -12.48 -0.24 12.18
CA ILE A 8 -11.83 -0.53 13.46
C ILE A 8 -10.87 0.61 13.79
N GLU A 9 -10.93 1.13 15.00
CA GLU A 9 -10.00 2.12 15.52
C GLU A 9 -9.14 1.53 16.63
N VAL A 10 -7.84 1.68 16.50
CA VAL A 10 -6.86 1.34 17.55
C VAL A 10 -6.21 2.61 18.03
N ARG A 11 -6.49 3.00 19.27
CA ARG A 11 -5.95 4.20 19.90
C ARG A 11 -5.02 3.81 21.03
N SER A 12 -3.82 4.36 21.02
CA SER A 12 -2.79 4.12 22.02
C SER A 12 -2.36 5.45 22.65
N PRO A 13 -2.14 5.52 23.99
CA PRO A 13 -1.53 6.68 24.60
C PRO A 13 -0.06 6.81 24.14
N GLY A 14 0.39 8.04 23.94
CA GLY A 14 1.73 8.38 23.50
C GLY A 14 1.82 8.64 21.98
N LEU A 15 2.74 9.52 21.61
CA LEU A 15 3.04 9.85 20.24
C LEU A 15 4.05 8.85 19.65
N PRO A 16 4.14 8.71 18.32
CA PRO A 16 5.24 7.98 17.69
C PRO A 16 6.58 8.50 18.24
N PRO A 17 7.54 7.61 18.53
CA PRO A 17 8.84 8.05 19.05
C PRO A 17 9.63 8.79 17.96
N SER A 18 10.29 9.89 18.32
CA SER A 18 11.23 10.55 17.38
C SER A 18 12.34 9.58 16.98
N PRO A 19 12.72 9.49 15.68
CA PRO A 19 12.37 10.36 14.56
C PRO A 19 11.17 9.89 13.70
N VAL A 20 10.30 9.02 14.20
CA VAL A 20 9.16 8.48 13.44
C VAL A 20 8.10 9.55 13.22
N THR A 21 7.72 9.80 11.98
CA THR A 21 6.66 10.75 11.62
C THR A 21 5.45 10.06 11.00
N ILE A 22 4.28 10.68 11.11
CA ILE A 22 3.05 10.18 10.45
C ILE A 22 3.24 10.04 8.94
N ASP A 23 3.96 10.97 8.30
CA ASP A 23 4.22 10.92 6.86
C ASP A 23 5.10 9.73 6.46
N GLN A 24 6.06 9.35 7.30
CA GLN A 24 6.84 8.13 7.06
C GLN A 24 5.95 6.88 7.14
N LEU A 25 5.00 6.84 8.06
CA LEU A 25 4.03 5.73 8.19
C LEU A 25 3.12 5.68 6.95
N ARG A 26 2.58 6.82 6.51
CA ARG A 26 1.76 6.93 5.30
C ARG A 26 2.52 6.51 4.04
N GLN A 27 3.81 6.83 3.96
CA GLN A 27 4.69 6.43 2.87
C GLN A 27 5.14 4.97 2.95
N GLN A 28 4.65 4.20 3.94
CA GLN A 28 5.02 2.79 4.16
C GLN A 28 6.53 2.58 4.34
N LYS A 29 7.23 3.59 4.84
CA LYS A 29 8.66 3.46 5.12
C LYS A 29 8.85 2.44 6.24
N ARG A 30 9.78 1.53 6.05
CA ARG A 30 10.21 0.64 7.13
C ARG A 30 10.93 1.48 8.18
N VAL A 31 10.26 1.71 9.29
CA VAL A 31 10.81 2.47 10.40
C VAL A 31 11.15 1.51 11.53
N HIS A 32 12.42 1.40 11.83
CA HIS A 32 12.92 0.61 12.97
C HIS A 32 13.22 1.55 14.12
N PHE A 33 12.33 1.58 15.10
CA PHE A 33 12.57 2.29 16.33
C PHE A 33 11.92 1.56 17.51
N ALA A 34 12.71 1.30 18.53
CA ALA A 34 12.24 0.71 19.75
C ALA A 34 12.55 1.64 20.94
N ARG A 35 11.52 1.98 21.75
CA ARG A 35 11.72 2.72 22.99
C ARG A 35 12.54 1.93 24.01
N ASN A 36 12.35 0.61 24.01
CA ASN A 36 13.00 -0.34 24.90
C ASN A 36 13.66 -1.47 24.09
N PRO A 37 14.87 -1.25 23.53
CA PRO A 37 15.51 -2.23 22.64
C PRO A 37 15.76 -3.59 23.32
N LEU A 38 16.08 -3.59 24.62
CA LEU A 38 16.29 -4.84 25.38
C LEU A 38 15.01 -5.67 25.49
N LEU A 39 13.87 -5.02 25.76
CA LEU A 39 12.58 -5.69 25.82
C LEU A 39 12.19 -6.27 24.46
N VAL A 40 12.39 -5.50 23.38
CA VAL A 40 12.14 -5.96 22.02
C VAL A 40 12.99 -7.20 21.70
N ARG A 41 14.27 -7.19 22.09
CA ARG A 41 15.16 -8.33 21.87
C ARG A 41 14.66 -9.59 22.59
N VAL A 42 14.32 -9.48 23.88
CA VAL A 42 13.79 -10.61 24.64
C VAL A 42 12.51 -11.16 24.04
N LEU A 43 11.59 -10.28 23.61
CA LEU A 43 10.33 -10.71 22.99
C LEU A 43 10.57 -11.35 21.60
N ALA A 44 11.58 -10.91 20.86
CA ALA A 44 11.98 -11.52 19.60
C ALA A 44 12.58 -12.93 19.84
N ASP A 45 13.48 -13.07 20.81
CA ASP A 45 14.09 -14.34 21.18
C ASP A 45 13.04 -15.37 21.66
N LEU A 46 11.97 -14.89 22.29
CA LEU A 46 10.82 -15.70 22.72
C LEU A 46 9.80 -15.97 21.58
N GLY A 47 10.01 -15.42 20.39
CA GLY A 47 9.11 -15.60 19.24
C GLY A 47 7.82 -14.79 19.27
N TYR A 48 7.67 -13.86 20.22
CA TYR A 48 6.51 -12.95 20.29
C TYR A 48 6.58 -11.80 19.28
N LEU A 49 7.77 -11.42 18.84
CA LEU A 49 7.98 -10.45 17.78
C LEU A 49 8.59 -11.14 16.56
N ARG A 50 8.02 -10.84 15.41
CA ARG A 50 8.61 -11.15 14.11
C ARG A 50 9.48 -9.98 13.67
N GLU A 51 9.83 -9.90 12.39
CA GLU A 51 10.70 -8.83 11.87
C GLU A 51 10.20 -7.42 12.24
N MET A 52 11.11 -6.58 12.70
CA MET A 52 10.79 -5.19 13.06
C MET A 52 10.50 -4.36 11.82
N GLY A 53 9.48 -3.49 11.89
CA GLY A 53 9.13 -2.53 10.84
C GLY A 53 8.24 -3.09 9.72
N GLU A 54 7.76 -4.32 9.82
CA GLU A 54 6.86 -4.92 8.81
C GLU A 54 5.37 -4.68 9.08
N GLY A 55 5.00 -4.31 10.30
CA GLY A 55 3.60 -4.16 10.68
C GLY A 55 2.85 -3.12 9.82
N ILE A 56 3.45 -1.95 9.59
CA ILE A 56 2.84 -0.90 8.76
C ILE A 56 2.70 -1.33 7.29
N PRO A 57 3.77 -1.75 6.59
CA PRO A 57 3.63 -2.26 5.22
C PRO A 57 2.60 -3.40 5.11
N ARG A 58 2.56 -4.31 6.08
CA ARG A 58 1.61 -5.40 6.09
C ARG A 58 0.16 -4.92 6.22
N MET A 59 -0.13 -3.94 7.08
CA MET A 59 -1.48 -3.36 7.16
C MET A 59 -1.94 -2.82 5.80
N PHE A 60 -1.09 -2.09 5.08
CA PHE A 60 -1.39 -1.61 3.73
C PHE A 60 -1.63 -2.75 2.74
N GLN A 61 -0.81 -3.80 2.79
CA GLN A 61 -0.94 -4.96 1.90
C GLN A 61 -2.25 -5.70 2.15
N GLU A 62 -2.60 -5.96 3.40
CA GLU A 62 -3.85 -6.65 3.75
C GLU A 62 -5.08 -5.82 3.34
N MET A 63 -5.09 -4.52 3.65
CA MET A 63 -6.20 -3.64 3.25
C MET A 63 -6.36 -3.60 1.73
N ASP A 64 -5.26 -3.48 0.98
CA ASP A 64 -5.28 -3.48 -0.48
C ASP A 64 -5.71 -4.84 -1.05
N HIS A 65 -5.21 -5.95 -0.49
CA HIS A 65 -5.58 -7.29 -0.93
C HIS A 65 -7.09 -7.53 -0.84
N HIS A 66 -7.72 -6.98 0.18
CA HIS A 66 -9.18 -7.02 0.36
C HIS A 66 -9.92 -5.89 -0.37
N GLY A 67 -9.22 -5.04 -1.11
CA GLY A 67 -9.83 -3.92 -1.83
C GLY A 67 -10.41 -2.84 -0.92
N LEU A 68 -9.88 -2.70 0.28
CA LEU A 68 -10.32 -1.74 1.30
C LEU A 68 -9.47 -0.46 1.24
N ARG A 69 -9.98 0.60 1.85
CA ARG A 69 -9.23 1.87 1.98
C ARG A 69 -7.92 1.65 2.72
N PRO A 70 -6.84 2.37 2.35
CA PRO A 70 -5.59 2.33 3.09
C PRO A 70 -5.78 2.66 4.56
N PRO A 71 -4.91 2.14 5.46
CA PRO A 71 -4.90 2.53 6.86
C PRO A 71 -4.70 4.03 7.02
N GLU A 72 -5.42 4.65 7.94
CA GLU A 72 -5.24 6.05 8.31
C GLU A 72 -4.49 6.15 9.63
N PHE A 73 -3.56 7.10 9.72
CA PHE A 73 -2.77 7.36 10.93
C PHE A 73 -2.97 8.81 11.34
N SER A 74 -3.24 9.02 12.62
CA SER A 74 -3.39 10.35 13.19
C SER A 74 -2.82 10.44 14.59
N THR A 75 -2.52 11.67 15.01
CA THR A 75 -2.18 12.00 16.39
C THR A 75 -3.11 13.11 16.84
N GLU A 76 -3.73 12.92 17.99
CA GLU A 76 -4.60 13.91 18.60
C GLU A 76 -4.26 14.00 20.09
N GLY A 77 -3.81 15.19 20.52
CA GLY A 77 -3.29 15.38 21.86
C GLY A 77 -2.14 14.42 22.17
N PHE A 78 -2.30 13.56 23.15
CA PHE A 78 -1.30 12.57 23.56
C PHE A 78 -1.61 11.15 23.06
N PHE A 79 -2.39 11.02 22.00
CA PHE A 79 -2.80 9.73 21.47
C PHE A 79 -2.35 9.55 20.02
N PHE A 80 -1.96 8.32 19.70
CA PHE A 80 -1.77 7.83 18.35
C PHE A 80 -2.95 6.91 17.98
N THR A 81 -3.56 7.16 16.83
CA THR A 81 -4.73 6.41 16.36
C THR A 81 -4.46 5.81 14.99
N VAL A 82 -4.84 4.56 14.83
CA VAL A 82 -4.88 3.85 13.55
C VAL A 82 -6.33 3.53 13.24
N VAL A 83 -6.79 3.87 12.03
CA VAL A 83 -8.14 3.54 11.54
C VAL A 83 -8.02 2.60 10.35
N LEU A 84 -8.72 1.48 10.42
CA LEU A 84 -8.85 0.49 9.37
C LEU A 84 -10.31 0.45 8.91
N HIS A 85 -10.58 0.94 7.71
CA HIS A 85 -11.93 1.01 7.16
C HIS A 85 -12.36 -0.31 6.52
N ASN A 86 -13.62 -0.70 6.69
CA ASN A 86 -14.24 -1.84 6.01
C ASN A 86 -15.04 -1.39 4.77
N THR A 87 -14.59 -0.32 4.11
CA THR A 87 -15.25 0.22 2.93
C THR A 87 -14.47 -0.19 1.68
N PRO A 88 -15.07 -0.98 0.77
CA PRO A 88 -14.45 -1.34 -0.49
C PRO A 88 -14.16 -0.10 -1.36
N ILE A 89 -13.01 -0.09 -2.04
CA ILE A 89 -12.64 0.94 -3.02
C ILE A 89 -12.76 0.45 -4.46
N TYR A 90 -12.90 -0.85 -4.65
CA TYR A 90 -13.08 -1.47 -5.97
C TYR A 90 -14.42 -2.24 -6.00
N ASP A 91 -15.05 -2.27 -7.16
CA ASP A 91 -16.12 -3.22 -7.40
C ASP A 91 -15.59 -4.67 -7.43
N GLU A 92 -16.51 -5.63 -7.27
CA GLU A 92 -16.14 -7.04 -7.14
C GLU A 92 -15.43 -7.60 -8.38
N ALA A 93 -15.78 -7.14 -9.58
CA ALA A 93 -15.15 -7.57 -10.82
C ALA A 93 -13.71 -7.08 -10.92
N THR A 94 -13.49 -5.80 -10.62
CA THR A 94 -12.15 -5.19 -10.56
C THR A 94 -11.30 -5.87 -9.50
N LEU A 95 -11.84 -6.14 -8.30
CA LEU A 95 -11.11 -6.81 -7.23
C LEU A 95 -10.70 -8.23 -7.60
N ARG A 96 -11.61 -9.03 -8.17
CA ARG A 96 -11.31 -10.39 -8.67
C ARG A 96 -10.20 -10.36 -9.72
N TRP A 97 -10.30 -9.41 -10.65
CA TRP A 97 -9.28 -9.26 -11.69
C TRP A 97 -7.91 -8.87 -11.11
N LEU A 98 -7.86 -7.92 -10.18
CA LEU A 98 -6.61 -7.52 -9.52
C LEU A 98 -5.97 -8.67 -8.72
N ASN A 99 -6.76 -9.52 -8.10
CA ASN A 99 -6.25 -10.63 -7.27
C ASN A 99 -5.51 -11.72 -8.08
N GLN A 100 -5.66 -11.73 -9.41
CA GLN A 100 -4.87 -12.61 -10.29
C GLN A 100 -3.37 -12.33 -10.22
N PHE A 101 -2.95 -11.11 -9.88
CA PHE A 101 -1.54 -10.72 -9.88
C PHE A 101 -0.79 -11.14 -8.60
N GLY A 102 -1.46 -11.66 -7.59
CA GLY A 102 -0.86 -12.01 -6.31
C GLY A 102 -0.42 -10.79 -5.49
N ALA A 103 -0.62 -10.83 -4.18
CA ALA A 103 -0.37 -9.68 -3.29
C ALA A 103 1.12 -9.25 -3.23
N SER A 104 2.07 -10.16 -3.50
CA SER A 104 3.51 -9.88 -3.47
C SER A 104 4.11 -9.48 -4.82
N THR A 105 3.34 -9.61 -5.91
CA THR A 105 3.85 -9.39 -7.27
C THR A 105 3.84 -7.93 -7.66
N ILE A 106 2.83 -7.19 -7.25
CA ILE A 106 2.64 -5.76 -7.52
C ILE A 106 2.46 -5.00 -6.22
N ASN A 107 3.01 -3.78 -6.16
CA ASN A 107 2.83 -2.92 -5.01
C ASN A 107 1.47 -2.18 -5.05
N PHE A 108 1.09 -1.57 -3.93
CA PHE A 108 -0.15 -0.83 -3.77
C PHE A 108 -0.39 0.23 -4.87
N ARG A 109 0.62 1.02 -5.24
CA ARG A 109 0.48 2.05 -6.29
C ARG A 109 0.23 1.45 -7.67
N GLN A 110 0.94 0.37 -7.99
CA GLN A 110 0.74 -0.39 -9.23
C GLN A 110 -0.67 -0.97 -9.29
N ARG A 111 -1.17 -1.49 -8.17
CA ARG A 111 -2.52 -2.03 -8.05
C ARG A 111 -3.59 -0.94 -8.28
N ARG A 112 -3.44 0.24 -7.67
CA ARG A 112 -4.35 1.38 -7.91
C ARG A 112 -4.36 1.80 -9.39
N LEU A 113 -3.19 1.88 -10.02
CA LEU A 113 -3.10 2.20 -11.44
C LEU A 113 -3.79 1.15 -12.32
N LEU A 114 -3.55 -0.14 -12.04
CA LEU A 114 -4.16 -1.22 -12.80
C LEU A 114 -5.68 -1.21 -12.66
N ALA A 115 -6.23 -0.92 -11.47
CA ALA A 115 -7.66 -0.74 -11.27
C ALA A 115 -8.20 0.44 -12.09
N TYR A 116 -7.51 1.57 -12.05
CA TYR A 116 -7.86 2.73 -12.89
C TYR A 116 -7.85 2.38 -14.37
N ALA A 117 -6.79 1.77 -14.85
CA ALA A 117 -6.67 1.39 -16.27
C ALA A 117 -7.71 0.36 -16.69
N TYR A 118 -8.06 -0.59 -15.82
CA TYR A 118 -9.09 -1.59 -16.08
C TYR A 118 -10.45 -0.96 -16.36
N SER A 119 -10.84 0.07 -15.60
CA SER A 119 -12.10 0.81 -15.79
C SER A 119 -12.03 1.87 -16.89
N HIS A 120 -10.83 2.24 -17.38
CA HIS A 120 -10.61 3.31 -18.38
C HIS A 120 -10.03 2.77 -19.72
N GLY A 121 -10.56 1.66 -20.23
CA GLY A 121 -10.21 1.13 -21.54
C GLY A 121 -8.86 0.38 -21.58
N LYS A 122 -8.39 -0.11 -20.43
CA LYS A 122 -7.21 -0.96 -20.28
C LYS A 122 -5.88 -0.33 -20.74
N SER A 123 -5.84 1.01 -20.81
CA SER A 123 -4.64 1.76 -21.16
C SER A 123 -4.44 2.94 -20.21
N PHE A 124 -3.19 3.39 -20.06
CA PHE A 124 -2.83 4.51 -19.22
C PHE A 124 -1.53 5.16 -19.71
N SER A 125 -1.33 6.42 -19.35
CA SER A 125 -0.08 7.15 -19.57
C SER A 125 0.77 7.21 -18.29
N THR A 126 2.03 7.64 -18.43
CA THR A 126 2.87 7.94 -17.26
C THR A 126 2.27 9.05 -16.39
N ALA A 127 1.57 10.02 -17.00
CA ALA A 127 0.90 11.09 -16.27
C ALA A 127 -0.28 10.56 -15.44
N ASP A 128 -1.07 9.63 -15.97
CA ASP A 128 -2.14 8.98 -15.22
C ASP A 128 -1.58 8.27 -14.00
N TYR A 129 -0.41 7.61 -14.14
CA TYR A 129 0.22 6.96 -12.99
C TYR A 129 0.67 7.95 -11.93
N GLN A 130 1.26 9.08 -12.31
CA GLN A 130 1.65 10.12 -11.36
C GLN A 130 0.43 10.63 -10.57
N ASN A 131 -0.69 10.86 -11.25
CA ASN A 131 -1.91 11.35 -10.63
C ASN A 131 -2.58 10.30 -9.73
N VAL A 132 -2.79 9.08 -10.25
CA VAL A 132 -3.46 8.00 -9.51
C VAL A 132 -2.63 7.48 -8.34
N GLY A 133 -1.31 7.38 -8.55
CA GLY A 133 -0.36 6.88 -7.55
C GLY A 133 0.14 7.94 -6.58
N GLU A 134 -0.13 9.24 -6.85
CA GLU A 134 0.39 10.38 -6.08
C GLU A 134 1.92 10.32 -5.94
N VAL A 135 2.61 10.04 -7.06
CA VAL A 135 4.05 9.82 -7.08
C VAL A 135 4.77 10.76 -8.05
N ASP A 136 6.06 10.95 -7.80
CA ASP A 136 6.95 11.64 -8.73
C ASP A 136 7.18 10.81 -10.01
N ARG A 137 7.75 11.48 -11.01
CA ARG A 137 7.99 10.89 -12.33
C ARG A 137 8.93 9.68 -12.29
N ASP A 138 9.97 9.73 -11.47
CA ASP A 138 11.00 8.69 -11.43
C ASP A 138 10.43 7.41 -10.77
N THR A 139 9.64 7.58 -9.74
CA THR A 139 8.90 6.48 -9.11
C THR A 139 7.90 5.86 -10.08
N ALA A 140 7.15 6.68 -10.83
CA ALA A 140 6.22 6.19 -11.86
C ALA A 140 6.95 5.37 -12.93
N TYR A 141 8.08 5.86 -13.44
CA TYR A 141 8.87 5.11 -14.43
C TYR A 141 9.43 3.80 -13.89
N ARG A 142 9.93 3.79 -12.67
CA ARG A 142 10.46 2.57 -12.02
C ARG A 142 9.36 1.52 -11.86
N ASP A 143 8.21 1.93 -11.35
CA ASP A 143 7.06 1.03 -11.12
C ASP A 143 6.49 0.50 -12.44
N ILE A 144 6.39 1.34 -13.48
CA ILE A 144 5.95 0.90 -14.82
C ILE A 144 6.94 -0.09 -15.43
N ARG A 145 8.24 0.17 -15.33
CA ARG A 145 9.28 -0.76 -15.81
C ARG A 145 9.18 -2.12 -15.13
N ALA A 146 8.92 -2.14 -13.83
CA ALA A 146 8.71 -3.39 -13.11
C ALA A 146 7.50 -4.16 -13.65
N MET A 147 6.37 -3.50 -13.90
CA MET A 147 5.18 -4.12 -14.50
C MET A 147 5.42 -4.61 -15.93
N VAL A 148 6.19 -3.88 -16.73
CA VAL A 148 6.60 -4.33 -18.08
C VAL A 148 7.46 -5.58 -17.99
N LYS A 149 8.44 -5.63 -17.09
CA LYS A 149 9.29 -6.81 -16.86
C LYS A 149 8.50 -8.04 -16.42
N LEU A 150 7.44 -7.83 -15.64
CA LEU A 150 6.53 -8.89 -15.21
C LEU A 150 5.53 -9.32 -16.29
N GLY A 151 5.52 -8.64 -17.45
CA GLY A 151 4.58 -8.93 -18.53
C GLY A 151 3.13 -8.58 -18.21
N ILE A 152 2.91 -7.64 -17.27
CA ILE A 152 1.56 -7.17 -16.88
C ILE A 152 1.08 -6.07 -17.82
N VAL A 153 1.99 -5.20 -18.26
CA VAL A 153 1.71 -4.10 -19.18
C VAL A 153 2.74 -4.03 -20.31
N ALA A 154 2.36 -3.48 -21.45
CA ALA A 154 3.26 -3.23 -22.56
C ALA A 154 3.09 -1.80 -23.11
N PRO A 155 4.14 -1.17 -23.64
CA PRO A 155 4.00 0.10 -24.32
C PRO A 155 3.15 -0.06 -25.61
N LEU A 156 2.26 0.90 -25.88
CA LEU A 156 1.42 0.88 -27.10
C LEU A 156 2.23 0.96 -28.39
N LYS A 157 3.36 1.69 -28.35
CA LYS A 157 4.31 1.84 -29.48
C LYS A 157 5.73 1.92 -28.90
N PRO A 158 6.78 1.57 -29.67
CA PRO A 158 8.16 1.77 -29.28
C PRO A 158 8.39 3.22 -28.80
N LYS A 159 9.01 3.39 -27.64
CA LYS A 159 9.27 4.69 -26.97
C LYS A 159 7.99 5.48 -26.58
N SER A 160 6.81 4.87 -26.61
CA SER A 160 5.57 5.50 -26.11
C SER A 160 5.62 5.71 -24.59
N ARG A 161 4.94 6.78 -24.12
CA ARG A 161 4.65 7.00 -22.70
C ARG A 161 3.26 6.51 -22.31
N THR A 162 2.59 5.79 -23.22
CA THR A 162 1.29 5.17 -23.01
C THR A 162 1.45 3.66 -23.05
N TYR A 163 0.80 2.99 -22.12
CA TYR A 163 0.90 1.55 -21.89
C TYR A 163 -0.50 0.94 -21.92
N ARG A 164 -0.57 -0.34 -22.23
CA ARG A 164 -1.80 -1.14 -22.15
C ARG A 164 -1.58 -2.33 -21.22
N ILE A 165 -2.64 -2.79 -20.60
CA ILE A 165 -2.67 -4.04 -19.86
C ILE A 165 -2.54 -5.20 -20.84
N ILE A 166 -1.70 -6.19 -20.51
CA ILE A 166 -1.60 -7.45 -21.25
C ILE A 166 -2.60 -8.41 -20.62
N GLU A 167 -3.65 -8.78 -21.36
CA GLU A 167 -4.54 -9.85 -20.91
C GLU A 167 -3.78 -11.18 -20.97
N ARG A 168 -3.59 -11.82 -19.85
CA ARG A 168 -3.19 -13.23 -19.83
C ARG A 168 -4.48 -14.04 -20.07
N LEU A 169 -4.54 -14.69 -21.22
CA LEU A 169 -5.53 -15.70 -21.54
C LEU A 169 -5.41 -16.89 -20.58
#